data_2cf3828b50520ba9cec8a6ca694b7456
#
_entry.id   2cf3828b50520ba9cec8a6ca694b7456
#
_cell.length_a   1.000
_cell.length_b   1.000
_cell.length_c   1.000
_cell.angle_alpha   90.00
_cell.angle_beta   90.00
_cell.angle_gamma   90.00
#
_symmetry.space_group_name_H-M   'P 1'
#
loop_
_entity.id
_entity.type
_entity.pdbx_description
1 polymer ?
#
loop_
_entity_poly.entity_id
_entity_poly.type
_entity_poly.pdbx_seq_one_letter_code
_entity_poly.pdbx_strand_id
1 'polypeptide(L)'
;MKFTRLGASGLEISRLALGMMTWGSPAWRPWVRTEADARPLVRRALELGINLFDTADMYSAGLSEEITGRLLREFAPREEVVIATKLYYPVDLAFKGGNSTAAAPRRVPNQSGLSRKRIFAAVDASLARLAVDYIDLYQIHRFDADTPIEETMEALHDVVRAGKARYLGASSMWAWQFARMQEVARTRGWTCFVSMQNHYNLAYREEEREVIPYCRASGVGLLPWSPLARGFLAGNRARNDATAGVTSRAQTDDIAQKYYYRDADYAVVEALGRVAQRRGLSNATVAYAWLLSRPGVSAPIVGPSRVEQLEQAVAALEVELSAEDLAELEAPYQPHPVLGHV
;
A
#
# COMPACT_ATOMS: atom_id res chain seq x y z
N MET A 1 1.06 -18.96 8.02
CA MET A 1 0.43 -17.87 7.22
C MET A 1 -0.99 -18.27 6.82
N LYS A 2 -1.92 -17.35 6.79
CA LYS A 2 -3.26 -17.54 6.22
C LYS A 2 -3.30 -16.93 4.82
N PHE A 3 -4.05 -17.54 3.89
CA PHE A 3 -4.20 -17.07 2.53
C PHE A 3 -5.67 -16.66 2.25
N THR A 4 -5.88 -15.86 1.22
CA THR A 4 -7.19 -15.45 0.74
C THR A 4 -7.14 -15.15 -0.75
N ARG A 5 -8.28 -15.15 -1.41
CA ARG A 5 -8.37 -14.64 -2.78
C ARG A 5 -8.42 -13.11 -2.77
N LEU A 6 -7.77 -12.50 -3.74
CA LEU A 6 -7.81 -11.04 -3.91
C LEU A 6 -9.15 -10.63 -4.53
N GLY A 7 -10.06 -10.17 -3.67
CA GLY A 7 -11.43 -9.90 -4.08
C GLY A 7 -12.12 -11.13 -4.63
N ALA A 8 -12.88 -10.98 -5.70
CA ALA A 8 -13.57 -12.07 -6.41
C ALA A 8 -12.68 -12.72 -7.49
N SER A 9 -11.37 -12.39 -7.55
CA SER A 9 -10.45 -13.01 -8.51
C SER A 9 -9.98 -14.38 -8.07
N GLY A 10 -9.35 -15.12 -8.99
CA GLY A 10 -8.69 -16.41 -8.68
C GLY A 10 -7.31 -16.26 -8.05
N LEU A 11 -6.77 -15.03 -7.92
CA LEU A 11 -5.43 -14.80 -7.37
C LEU A 11 -5.42 -15.04 -5.86
N GLU A 12 -4.61 -16.01 -5.42
CA GLU A 12 -4.44 -16.34 -4.01
C GLU A 12 -3.23 -15.59 -3.43
N ILE A 13 -3.47 -14.82 -2.38
CA ILE A 13 -2.46 -14.00 -1.70
C ILE A 13 -2.41 -14.31 -0.20
N SER A 14 -1.25 -14.08 0.40
CA SER A 14 -1.11 -14.07 1.86
C SER A 14 -1.93 -12.93 2.47
N ARG A 15 -2.46 -13.15 3.68
CA ARG A 15 -3.25 -12.15 4.43
C ARG A 15 -2.45 -10.92 4.86
N LEU A 16 -1.15 -10.88 4.55
CA LEU A 16 -0.25 -9.74 4.69
C LEU A 16 0.56 -9.59 3.41
N ALA A 17 0.81 -8.33 2.99
CA ALA A 17 1.70 -8.02 1.88
C ALA A 17 2.97 -7.33 2.40
N LEU A 18 4.14 -7.64 1.84
CA LEU A 18 5.36 -6.90 2.15
C LEU A 18 5.49 -5.68 1.25
N GLY A 19 5.45 -4.47 1.85
CA GLY A 19 5.68 -3.21 1.13
C GLY A 19 7.16 -2.93 0.93
N MET A 20 7.56 -2.72 -0.33
CA MET A 20 8.96 -2.54 -0.73
C MET A 20 9.40 -1.06 -0.78
N MET A 21 8.53 -0.10 -0.45
CA MET A 21 8.85 1.34 -0.49
C MET A 21 10.01 1.75 0.43
N THR A 22 10.28 0.98 1.47
CA THR A 22 11.33 1.27 2.45
C THR A 22 12.73 0.96 1.92
N TRP A 23 12.86 0.22 0.82
CA TRP A 23 14.14 -0.22 0.28
C TRP A 23 14.43 0.39 -1.08
N GLY A 24 15.65 0.95 -1.20
CA GLY A 24 16.10 1.69 -2.37
C GLY A 24 17.31 2.56 -2.04
N SER A 25 17.21 3.84 -2.33
CA SER A 25 18.28 4.83 -2.08
C SER A 25 17.92 5.81 -0.96
N PRO A 26 18.76 5.97 0.07
CA PRO A 26 18.60 7.04 1.07
C PRO A 26 18.60 8.47 0.47
N ALA A 27 19.15 8.65 -0.75
CA ALA A 27 19.07 9.92 -1.47
C ALA A 27 17.64 10.29 -1.87
N TRP A 28 16.75 9.27 -2.03
CA TRP A 28 15.35 9.54 -2.27
C TRP A 28 14.63 10.04 -1.01
N ARG A 29 14.81 9.31 0.13
CA ARG A 29 14.31 9.73 1.44
C ARG A 29 15.24 9.23 2.55
N PRO A 30 15.50 10.02 3.60
CA PRO A 30 16.49 9.67 4.64
C PRO A 30 16.19 8.36 5.39
N TRP A 31 14.93 7.94 5.44
CA TRP A 31 14.52 6.70 6.11
C TRP A 31 14.50 5.45 5.20
N VAL A 32 14.78 5.65 3.91
CA VAL A 32 14.90 4.52 2.97
C VAL A 32 16.24 3.83 3.20
N ARG A 33 16.22 2.51 3.13
CA ARG A 33 17.35 1.63 3.41
C ARG A 33 17.82 0.93 2.14
N THR A 34 18.99 0.35 2.23
CA THR A 34 19.65 -0.34 1.11
C THR A 34 19.11 -1.76 0.90
N GLU A 35 19.55 -2.41 -0.18
CA GLU A 35 19.28 -3.82 -0.45
C GLU A 35 19.84 -4.76 0.63
N ALA A 36 21.00 -4.43 1.20
CA ALA A 36 21.59 -5.22 2.26
C ALA A 36 20.67 -5.32 3.48
N ASP A 37 19.98 -4.23 3.82
CA ASP A 37 18.98 -4.20 4.89
C ASP A 37 17.67 -4.91 4.51
N ALA A 38 17.31 -4.89 3.24
CA ALA A 38 16.09 -5.54 2.73
C ALA A 38 16.20 -7.07 2.73
N ARG A 39 17.37 -7.58 2.42
CA ARG A 39 17.64 -9.02 2.19
C ARG A 39 17.15 -9.94 3.33
N PRO A 40 17.51 -9.72 4.61
CA PRO A 40 17.02 -10.57 5.70
C PRO A 40 15.50 -10.48 5.87
N LEU A 41 14.90 -9.32 5.61
CA LEU A 41 13.45 -9.11 5.74
C LEU A 41 12.66 -9.81 4.63
N VAL A 42 13.11 -9.74 3.38
CA VAL A 42 12.47 -10.43 2.25
C VAL A 42 12.58 -11.95 2.44
N ARG A 43 13.76 -12.46 2.81
CA ARG A 43 13.94 -13.89 3.12
C ARG A 43 12.97 -14.32 4.22
N ARG A 44 12.94 -13.59 5.34
CA ARG A 44 12.06 -13.92 6.46
C ARG A 44 10.58 -13.84 6.10
N ALA A 45 10.18 -12.89 5.26
CA ALA A 45 8.81 -12.79 4.78
C ALA A 45 8.39 -14.05 4.02
N LEU A 46 9.22 -14.53 3.11
CA LEU A 46 9.01 -15.79 2.38
C LEU A 46 8.95 -17.00 3.32
N GLU A 47 9.87 -17.11 4.28
CA GLU A 47 9.86 -18.18 5.29
C GLU A 47 8.58 -18.19 6.15
N LEU A 48 8.01 -17.00 6.42
CA LEU A 48 6.74 -16.85 7.11
C LEU A 48 5.52 -17.08 6.21
N GLY A 49 5.74 -17.31 4.91
CA GLY A 49 4.71 -17.61 3.92
C GLY A 49 4.04 -16.37 3.32
N ILE A 50 4.65 -15.18 3.41
CA ILE A 50 4.18 -13.99 2.67
C ILE A 50 4.55 -14.21 1.20
N ASN A 51 3.54 -14.14 0.32
CA ASN A 51 3.73 -14.28 -1.12
C ASN A 51 3.46 -12.99 -1.90
N LEU A 52 2.84 -11.94 -1.32
CA LEU A 52 2.55 -10.68 -1.97
C LEU A 52 3.58 -9.61 -1.62
N PHE A 53 4.25 -9.08 -2.66
CA PHE A 53 5.29 -8.04 -2.57
C PHE A 53 4.84 -6.81 -3.36
N ASP A 54 4.70 -5.66 -2.68
CA ASP A 54 4.15 -4.43 -3.26
C ASP A 54 5.22 -3.35 -3.41
N THR A 55 5.52 -2.97 -4.66
CA THR A 55 6.44 -1.89 -5.02
C THR A 55 5.77 -0.83 -5.89
N ALA A 56 6.51 0.09 -6.50
CA ALA A 56 6.06 1.05 -7.51
C ALA A 56 7.24 1.56 -8.33
N ASP A 57 6.97 1.99 -9.57
CA ASP A 57 7.98 2.55 -10.48
C ASP A 57 8.68 3.79 -9.91
N MET A 58 7.98 4.62 -9.15
CA MET A 58 8.52 5.83 -8.55
C MET A 58 9.35 5.60 -7.28
N TYR A 59 9.26 4.43 -6.61
CA TYR A 59 9.96 4.22 -5.35
C TYR A 59 11.47 4.18 -5.57
N SER A 60 12.17 5.17 -4.99
CA SER A 60 13.61 5.37 -5.22
C SER A 60 13.98 5.42 -6.70
N ALA A 61 13.11 6.03 -7.53
CA ALA A 61 13.25 6.15 -8.98
C ALA A 61 13.48 4.79 -9.69
N GLY A 62 12.74 3.77 -9.28
CA GLY A 62 12.78 2.43 -9.85
C GLY A 62 13.72 1.46 -9.13
N LEU A 63 14.63 1.93 -8.28
CA LEU A 63 15.57 1.05 -7.56
C LEU A 63 14.84 0.06 -6.63
N SER A 64 13.66 0.42 -6.09
CA SER A 64 12.84 -0.50 -5.31
C SER A 64 12.37 -1.70 -6.15
N GLU A 65 11.98 -1.50 -7.41
CA GLU A 65 11.63 -2.59 -8.32
C GLU A 65 12.85 -3.48 -8.64
N GLU A 66 14.02 -2.90 -8.88
CA GLU A 66 15.24 -3.66 -9.13
C GLU A 66 15.62 -4.55 -7.93
N ILE A 67 15.59 -4.00 -6.72
CA ILE A 67 15.85 -4.74 -5.48
C ILE A 67 14.82 -5.86 -5.30
N THR A 68 13.53 -5.55 -5.50
CA THR A 68 12.44 -6.54 -5.41
C THR A 68 12.69 -7.71 -6.38
N GLY A 69 12.96 -7.43 -7.65
CA GLY A 69 13.20 -8.45 -8.65
C GLY A 69 14.43 -9.30 -8.35
N ARG A 70 15.54 -8.70 -7.91
CA ARG A 70 16.77 -9.45 -7.55
C ARG A 70 16.53 -10.38 -6.37
N LEU A 71 15.95 -9.87 -5.28
CA LEU A 71 15.76 -10.66 -4.06
C LEU A 71 14.74 -11.78 -4.24
N LEU A 72 13.64 -11.53 -4.93
CA LEU A 72 12.64 -12.57 -5.16
C LEU A 72 13.16 -13.69 -6.05
N ARG A 73 13.90 -13.37 -7.13
CA ARG A 73 14.54 -14.41 -7.96
C ARG A 73 15.57 -15.25 -7.21
N GLU A 74 16.24 -14.66 -6.22
CA GLU A 74 17.22 -15.39 -5.42
C GLU A 74 16.57 -16.33 -4.41
N PHE A 75 15.41 -15.95 -3.84
CA PHE A 75 14.85 -16.63 -2.67
C PHE A 75 13.62 -17.49 -2.95
N ALA A 76 12.95 -17.33 -4.09
CA ALA A 76 11.73 -18.06 -4.39
C ALA A 76 11.54 -18.32 -5.89
N PRO A 77 10.86 -19.42 -6.25
CA PRO A 77 10.37 -19.63 -7.62
C PRO A 77 9.38 -18.51 -7.99
N ARG A 78 9.39 -18.09 -9.27
CA ARG A 78 8.53 -16.99 -9.77
C ARG A 78 7.05 -17.26 -9.53
N GLU A 79 6.63 -18.51 -9.66
CA GLU A 79 5.25 -18.96 -9.57
C GLU A 79 4.70 -18.91 -8.14
N GLU A 80 5.57 -18.90 -7.13
CA GLU A 80 5.16 -18.86 -5.71
C GLU A 80 4.98 -17.43 -5.18
N VAL A 81 5.38 -16.41 -5.94
CA VAL A 81 5.32 -15.01 -5.53
C VAL A 81 4.37 -14.20 -6.38
N VAL A 82 3.69 -13.24 -5.75
CA VAL A 82 2.82 -12.25 -6.38
C VAL A 82 3.52 -10.89 -6.31
N ILE A 83 3.92 -10.39 -7.48
CA ILE A 83 4.59 -9.10 -7.62
C ILE A 83 3.56 -8.05 -8.02
N ALA A 84 3.37 -7.05 -7.15
CA ALA A 84 2.55 -5.89 -7.41
C ALA A 84 3.42 -4.65 -7.62
N THR A 85 3.19 -3.91 -8.71
CA THR A 85 3.81 -2.60 -8.91
C THR A 85 2.80 -1.58 -9.42
N LYS A 86 3.21 -0.30 -9.46
CA LYS A 86 2.30 0.82 -9.74
C LYS A 86 2.94 1.81 -10.71
N LEU A 87 2.07 2.53 -11.45
CA LEU A 87 2.45 3.66 -12.29
C LEU A 87 1.56 4.87 -11.99
N TYR A 88 2.00 6.04 -12.30
CA TYR A 88 1.34 7.34 -12.35
C TYR A 88 2.36 8.47 -12.23
N TYR A 89 3.13 8.47 -11.14
CA TYR A 89 4.09 9.52 -10.83
C TYR A 89 5.33 9.47 -11.75
N PRO A 90 6.08 10.58 -11.86
CA PRO A 90 7.35 10.55 -12.57
C PRO A 90 8.37 9.67 -11.82
N VAL A 91 9.19 8.96 -12.59
CA VAL A 91 10.30 8.16 -12.06
C VAL A 91 11.52 9.08 -11.94
N ASP A 92 11.64 9.75 -10.80
CA ASP A 92 12.67 10.77 -10.53
C ASP A 92 13.07 10.75 -9.04
N LEU A 93 14.37 10.76 -8.75
CA LEU A 93 14.89 10.84 -7.38
C LEU A 93 14.50 12.13 -6.66
N ALA A 94 14.28 13.22 -7.39
CA ALA A 94 13.81 14.48 -6.81
C ALA A 94 12.34 14.41 -6.39
N PHE A 95 11.55 13.54 -7.01
CA PHE A 95 10.12 13.39 -6.70
C PHE A 95 9.92 12.52 -5.44
N LYS A 96 9.43 13.13 -4.38
CA LYS A 96 9.23 12.46 -3.07
C LYS A 96 7.85 11.85 -2.87
N GLY A 97 6.96 11.97 -3.86
CA GLY A 97 5.60 11.44 -3.84
C GLY A 97 4.54 12.40 -3.31
N GLY A 98 3.35 12.33 -3.91
CA GLY A 98 2.08 12.91 -3.50
C GLY A 98 2.12 14.34 -2.96
N ASN A 99 2.03 14.45 -1.66
CA ASN A 99 1.91 15.71 -0.94
C ASN A 99 3.24 16.17 -0.30
N SER A 100 4.39 15.78 -0.85
CA SER A 100 5.68 16.27 -0.40
C SER A 100 5.78 17.79 -0.56
N THR A 101 6.33 18.48 0.44
CA THR A 101 6.65 19.92 0.38
C THR A 101 7.88 20.23 -0.45
N ALA A 102 8.61 19.20 -0.91
CA ALA A 102 9.69 19.36 -1.86
C ALA A 102 9.18 19.95 -3.18
N ALA A 103 9.95 20.85 -3.79
CA ALA A 103 9.61 21.41 -5.09
C ALA A 103 9.31 20.29 -6.09
N ALA A 104 8.17 20.40 -6.78
CA ALA A 104 7.81 19.43 -7.81
C ALA A 104 8.96 19.39 -8.86
N PRO A 105 9.39 18.19 -9.28
CA PRO A 105 10.38 18.09 -10.34
C PRO A 105 9.83 18.75 -11.61
N ARG A 106 10.73 19.19 -12.48
CA ARG A 106 10.34 19.74 -13.80
C ARG A 106 9.39 18.75 -14.48
N ARG A 107 8.18 19.19 -14.80
CA ARG A 107 7.22 18.37 -15.56
C ARG A 107 7.82 18.08 -16.94
N VAL A 108 8.12 16.81 -17.18
CA VAL A 108 8.52 16.32 -18.50
C VAL A 108 7.28 15.70 -19.15
N PRO A 109 6.87 16.14 -20.35
CA PRO A 109 5.71 15.59 -21.03
C PRO A 109 5.79 14.08 -21.17
N ASN A 110 4.67 13.39 -20.93
CA ASN A 110 4.53 11.92 -21.04
C ASN A 110 5.36 11.08 -20.03
N GLN A 111 5.93 11.69 -19.00
CA GLN A 111 6.67 10.98 -17.94
C GLN A 111 5.83 10.73 -16.68
N SER A 112 4.57 11.19 -16.66
CA SER A 112 3.60 10.96 -15.59
C SER A 112 2.20 10.83 -16.16
N GLY A 113 1.23 10.43 -15.31
CA GLY A 113 -0.16 10.24 -15.68
C GLY A 113 -0.46 8.84 -16.24
N LEU A 114 -1.66 8.69 -16.84
CA LEU A 114 -2.21 7.42 -17.28
C LEU A 114 -2.56 7.40 -18.78
N SER A 115 -1.93 8.26 -19.59
CA SER A 115 -2.11 8.18 -21.04
C SER A 115 -1.64 6.81 -21.56
N ARG A 116 -2.23 6.35 -22.64
CA ARG A 116 -1.84 5.10 -23.31
C ARG A 116 -0.33 5.01 -23.54
N LYS A 117 0.28 6.11 -24.03
CA LYS A 117 1.73 6.19 -24.24
C LYS A 117 2.51 5.94 -22.94
N ARG A 118 2.08 6.55 -21.83
CA ARG A 118 2.77 6.40 -20.53
C ARG A 118 2.58 5.00 -19.95
N ILE A 119 1.38 4.43 -20.04
CA ILE A 119 1.08 3.09 -19.52
C ILE A 119 1.99 2.04 -20.17
N PHE A 120 2.12 2.03 -21.48
CA PHE A 120 2.97 1.07 -22.17
C PHE A 120 4.46 1.27 -21.87
N ALA A 121 4.94 2.51 -21.89
CA ALA A 121 6.33 2.81 -21.53
C ALA A 121 6.65 2.43 -20.07
N ALA A 122 5.70 2.66 -19.14
CA ALA A 122 5.88 2.35 -17.73
C ALA A 122 5.92 0.84 -17.46
N VAL A 123 5.00 0.07 -18.05
CA VAL A 123 4.97 -1.38 -17.83
C VAL A 123 6.23 -2.04 -18.36
N ASP A 124 6.72 -1.64 -19.54
CA ASP A 124 7.96 -2.18 -20.11
C ASP A 124 9.18 -1.85 -19.25
N ALA A 125 9.26 -0.63 -18.76
CA ALA A 125 10.32 -0.21 -17.85
C ALA A 125 10.26 -0.96 -16.52
N SER A 126 9.06 -1.19 -15.95
CA SER A 126 8.88 -1.96 -14.72
C SER A 126 9.27 -3.44 -14.89
N LEU A 127 8.86 -4.08 -15.99
CA LEU A 127 9.26 -5.45 -16.33
C LEU A 127 10.79 -5.58 -16.42
N ALA A 128 11.44 -4.61 -17.07
CA ALA A 128 12.90 -4.59 -17.21
C ALA A 128 13.60 -4.43 -15.82
N ARG A 129 13.13 -3.52 -14.93
CA ARG A 129 13.70 -3.31 -13.60
C ARG A 129 13.47 -4.50 -12.67
N LEU A 130 12.27 -5.06 -12.67
CA LEU A 130 11.93 -6.27 -11.93
C LEU A 130 12.64 -7.52 -12.50
N ALA A 131 13.04 -7.44 -13.76
CA ALA A 131 13.59 -8.54 -14.56
C ALA A 131 12.69 -9.79 -14.54
N VAL A 132 11.41 -9.58 -14.91
CA VAL A 132 10.37 -10.61 -15.01
C VAL A 132 9.62 -10.45 -16.34
N ASP A 133 9.00 -11.53 -16.79
CA ASP A 133 8.23 -11.55 -18.06
C ASP A 133 6.81 -10.97 -17.87
N TYR A 134 6.28 -10.99 -16.65
CA TYR A 134 4.96 -10.47 -16.34
C TYR A 134 4.88 -9.96 -14.89
N ILE A 135 3.97 -9.00 -14.68
CA ILE A 135 3.55 -8.49 -13.36
C ILE A 135 2.26 -9.20 -12.97
N ASP A 136 2.15 -9.67 -11.71
CA ASP A 136 0.92 -10.31 -11.26
C ASP A 136 -0.20 -9.29 -11.05
N LEU A 137 0.08 -8.18 -10.37
CA LEU A 137 -0.89 -7.12 -10.10
C LEU A 137 -0.32 -5.76 -10.52
N TYR A 138 -0.81 -5.22 -11.65
CA TYR A 138 -0.41 -3.91 -12.14
C TYR A 138 -1.42 -2.85 -11.71
N GLN A 139 -0.97 -1.83 -10.99
CA GLN A 139 -1.85 -0.89 -10.31
C GLN A 139 -1.69 0.54 -10.85
N ILE A 140 -2.78 1.27 -10.98
CA ILE A 140 -2.70 2.73 -11.07
C ILE A 140 -2.51 3.30 -9.67
N HIS A 141 -1.48 4.16 -9.51
CA HIS A 141 -1.12 4.73 -8.21
C HIS A 141 -2.09 5.83 -7.77
N ARG A 142 -2.67 6.57 -8.74
CA ARG A 142 -3.68 7.61 -8.56
C ARG A 142 -4.60 7.66 -9.78
N PHE A 143 -5.73 8.32 -9.63
CA PHE A 143 -6.58 8.71 -10.75
C PHE A 143 -5.94 9.84 -11.54
N ASP A 144 -6.04 9.80 -12.87
CA ASP A 144 -5.58 10.85 -13.77
C ASP A 144 -6.77 11.63 -14.33
N ALA A 145 -6.96 12.85 -13.82
CA ALA A 145 -8.05 13.72 -14.27
C ALA A 145 -7.80 14.33 -15.67
N ASP A 146 -6.55 14.32 -16.13
CA ASP A 146 -6.17 14.91 -17.42
C ASP A 146 -6.26 13.90 -18.58
N THR A 147 -6.45 12.60 -18.28
CA THR A 147 -6.58 11.54 -19.29
C THR A 147 -8.00 10.97 -19.29
N PRO A 148 -8.65 10.83 -20.47
CA PRO A 148 -9.96 10.17 -20.56
C PRO A 148 -9.94 8.78 -19.92
N ILE A 149 -10.97 8.46 -19.14
CA ILE A 149 -11.09 7.17 -18.46
C ILE A 149 -11.03 6.02 -19.46
N GLU A 150 -11.69 6.18 -20.60
CA GLU A 150 -11.74 5.20 -21.69
C GLU A 150 -10.34 4.90 -22.23
N GLU A 151 -9.48 5.90 -22.47
CA GLU A 151 -8.11 5.71 -22.92
C GLU A 151 -7.28 4.93 -21.88
N THR A 152 -7.40 5.33 -20.61
CA THR A 152 -6.70 4.65 -19.52
C THR A 152 -7.12 3.18 -19.40
N MET A 153 -8.43 2.90 -19.40
CA MET A 153 -8.95 1.55 -19.21
C MET A 153 -8.67 0.64 -20.40
N GLU A 154 -8.75 1.15 -21.63
CA GLU A 154 -8.39 0.41 -22.82
C GLU A 154 -6.90 0.06 -22.82
N ALA A 155 -6.03 1.02 -22.51
CA ALA A 155 -4.60 0.80 -22.45
C ALA A 155 -4.21 -0.26 -21.39
N LEU A 156 -4.83 -0.23 -20.21
CA LEU A 156 -4.62 -1.23 -19.17
C LEU A 156 -5.13 -2.62 -19.60
N HIS A 157 -6.29 -2.68 -20.26
CA HIS A 157 -6.79 -3.93 -20.85
C HIS A 157 -5.81 -4.50 -21.87
N ASP A 158 -5.26 -3.68 -22.75
CA ASP A 158 -4.28 -4.11 -23.74
C ASP A 158 -2.97 -4.61 -23.10
N VAL A 159 -2.53 -4.02 -21.98
CA VAL A 159 -1.38 -4.52 -21.19
C VAL A 159 -1.64 -5.95 -20.70
N VAL A 160 -2.87 -6.23 -20.23
CA VAL A 160 -3.26 -7.59 -19.82
C VAL A 160 -3.32 -8.52 -21.03
N ARG A 161 -3.92 -8.07 -22.13
CA ARG A 161 -4.01 -8.84 -23.39
C ARG A 161 -2.64 -9.18 -23.97
N ALA A 162 -1.68 -8.26 -23.82
CA ALA A 162 -0.29 -8.49 -24.24
C ALA A 162 0.48 -9.44 -23.29
N GLY A 163 -0.16 -9.92 -22.21
CA GLY A 163 0.46 -10.82 -21.24
C GLY A 163 1.47 -10.16 -20.30
N LYS A 164 1.59 -8.82 -20.31
CA LYS A 164 2.53 -8.06 -19.46
C LYS A 164 2.07 -7.93 -18.02
N ALA A 165 0.75 -8.01 -17.79
CA ALA A 165 0.16 -8.07 -16.45
C ALA A 165 -0.92 -9.17 -16.39
N ARG A 166 -1.14 -9.77 -15.22
CA ARG A 166 -2.18 -10.77 -15.00
C ARG A 166 -3.47 -10.15 -14.49
N TYR A 167 -3.36 -9.25 -13.51
CA TYR A 167 -4.47 -8.57 -12.86
C TYR A 167 -4.22 -7.07 -12.79
N LEU A 168 -5.32 -6.30 -12.74
CA LEU A 168 -5.28 -4.85 -12.56
C LEU A 168 -5.73 -4.46 -11.17
N GLY A 169 -5.10 -3.43 -10.59
CA GLY A 169 -5.49 -2.81 -9.34
C GLY A 169 -5.54 -1.29 -9.45
N ALA A 170 -6.21 -0.66 -8.50
CA ALA A 170 -6.24 0.78 -8.36
C ALA A 170 -5.79 1.20 -6.96
N SER A 171 -5.41 2.48 -6.78
CA SER A 171 -5.02 3.02 -5.49
C SER A 171 -5.57 4.42 -5.31
N SER A 172 -6.04 4.70 -4.09
CA SER A 172 -6.43 6.02 -3.56
C SER A 172 -7.05 6.98 -4.56
N MET A 173 -8.36 6.94 -4.66
CA MET A 173 -9.19 7.84 -5.48
C MET A 173 -10.60 7.92 -4.89
N TRP A 174 -11.38 8.87 -5.35
CA TRP A 174 -12.78 8.98 -4.97
C TRP A 174 -13.60 7.77 -5.41
N ALA A 175 -14.59 7.38 -4.63
CA ALA A 175 -15.45 6.23 -4.96
C ALA A 175 -16.13 6.37 -6.33
N TRP A 176 -16.59 7.58 -6.69
CA TRP A 176 -17.20 7.83 -8.00
C TRP A 176 -16.23 7.64 -9.17
N GLN A 177 -14.94 8.02 -9.00
CA GLN A 177 -13.90 7.82 -10.02
C GLN A 177 -13.68 6.33 -10.25
N PHE A 178 -13.50 5.58 -9.16
CA PHE A 178 -13.31 4.13 -9.24
C PHE A 178 -14.53 3.42 -9.83
N ALA A 179 -15.74 3.78 -9.38
CA ALA A 179 -16.98 3.22 -9.90
C ALA A 179 -17.12 3.47 -11.42
N ARG A 180 -16.79 4.69 -11.87
CA ARG A 180 -16.84 5.04 -13.30
C ARG A 180 -15.83 4.25 -14.13
N MET A 181 -14.59 4.07 -13.65
CA MET A 181 -13.59 3.24 -14.32
C MET A 181 -14.04 1.77 -14.43
N GLN A 182 -14.60 1.20 -13.36
CA GLN A 182 -15.14 -0.15 -13.35
C GLN A 182 -16.36 -0.32 -14.29
N GLU A 183 -17.22 0.67 -14.36
CA GLU A 183 -18.37 0.70 -15.27
C GLU A 183 -17.93 0.71 -16.74
N VAL A 184 -16.99 1.58 -17.09
CA VAL A 184 -16.43 1.65 -18.45
C VAL A 184 -15.83 0.30 -18.84
N ALA A 185 -15.03 -0.30 -17.96
CA ALA A 185 -14.44 -1.60 -18.22
C ALA A 185 -15.51 -2.68 -18.46
N ARG A 186 -16.52 -2.78 -17.61
CA ARG A 186 -17.62 -3.76 -17.76
C ARG A 186 -18.40 -3.56 -19.05
N THR A 187 -18.77 -2.31 -19.35
CA THR A 187 -19.57 -1.97 -20.54
C THR A 187 -18.84 -2.26 -21.83
N ARG A 188 -17.52 -2.10 -21.85
CA ARG A 188 -16.66 -2.34 -23.01
C ARG A 188 -16.13 -3.78 -23.09
N GLY A 189 -16.40 -4.62 -22.09
CA GLY A 189 -15.81 -5.96 -22.01
C GLY A 189 -14.30 -5.98 -21.74
N TRP A 190 -13.79 -4.92 -21.09
CA TRP A 190 -12.39 -4.78 -20.69
C TRP A 190 -12.10 -5.36 -19.32
N THR A 191 -10.82 -5.52 -19.00
CA THR A 191 -10.36 -6.01 -17.71
C THR A 191 -10.70 -5.01 -16.61
N CYS A 192 -11.43 -5.47 -15.59
CA CYS A 192 -11.75 -4.70 -14.40
C CYS A 192 -10.61 -4.74 -13.38
N PHE A 193 -10.57 -3.77 -12.47
CA PHE A 193 -9.72 -3.83 -11.29
C PHE A 193 -10.23 -4.88 -10.31
N VAL A 194 -9.32 -5.69 -9.76
CA VAL A 194 -9.62 -6.71 -8.74
C VAL A 194 -9.28 -6.24 -7.33
N SER A 195 -8.52 -5.15 -7.20
CA SER A 195 -8.11 -4.60 -5.90
C SER A 195 -8.16 -3.08 -5.86
N MET A 196 -8.37 -2.57 -4.63
CA MET A 196 -8.18 -1.16 -4.26
C MET A 196 -7.15 -1.08 -3.14
N GLN A 197 -6.05 -0.38 -3.40
CA GLN A 197 -5.02 -0.07 -2.41
C GLN A 197 -5.30 1.31 -1.81
N ASN A 198 -5.99 1.34 -0.69
CA ASN A 198 -6.50 2.56 -0.06
C ASN A 198 -5.80 2.91 1.25
N HIS A 199 -5.94 4.18 1.68
CA HIS A 199 -5.46 4.66 2.97
C HIS A 199 -6.44 4.21 4.06
N TYR A 200 -6.08 3.22 4.87
CA TYR A 200 -7.00 2.72 5.89
C TYR A 200 -6.26 2.16 7.10
N ASN A 201 -6.56 2.70 8.27
CA ASN A 201 -6.05 2.26 9.57
C ASN A 201 -6.90 2.86 10.70
N LEU A 202 -6.63 2.52 11.96
CA LEU A 202 -7.39 2.99 13.13
C LEU A 202 -7.47 4.53 13.24
N ALA A 203 -6.44 5.26 12.81
CA ALA A 203 -6.42 6.72 12.88
C ALA A 203 -6.98 7.40 11.61
N TYR A 204 -7.30 6.64 10.55
CA TYR A 204 -7.89 7.16 9.33
C TYR A 204 -8.89 6.17 8.74
N ARG A 205 -10.18 6.51 8.79
CA ARG A 205 -11.29 5.61 8.44
C ARG A 205 -12.25 6.19 7.39
N GLU A 206 -11.87 7.26 6.69
CA GLU A 206 -12.76 7.94 5.74
C GLU A 206 -13.18 7.05 4.56
N GLU A 207 -12.38 6.04 4.23
CA GLU A 207 -12.70 5.06 3.19
C GLU A 207 -13.94 4.20 3.51
N GLU A 208 -14.33 4.12 4.79
CA GLU A 208 -15.54 3.43 5.24
C GLU A 208 -16.83 4.08 4.76
N ARG A 209 -16.78 5.36 4.31
CA ARG A 209 -17.95 6.09 3.85
C ARG A 209 -18.49 5.55 2.53
N GLU A 210 -17.61 5.35 1.54
CA GLU A 210 -18.03 4.99 0.18
C GLU A 210 -17.11 3.97 -0.50
N VAL A 211 -15.77 4.14 -0.44
CA VAL A 211 -14.82 3.29 -1.18
C VAL A 211 -14.91 1.84 -0.71
N ILE A 212 -14.86 1.59 0.59
CA ILE A 212 -14.94 0.23 1.14
C ILE A 212 -16.30 -0.42 0.86
N PRO A 213 -17.46 0.22 1.12
CA PRO A 213 -18.78 -0.31 0.73
C PRO A 213 -18.87 -0.65 -0.75
N TYR A 214 -18.40 0.23 -1.64
CA TYR A 214 -18.39 -0.02 -3.08
C TYR A 214 -17.50 -1.23 -3.44
N CYS A 215 -16.29 -1.29 -2.92
CA CYS A 215 -15.37 -2.42 -3.18
C CYS A 215 -15.98 -3.75 -2.73
N ARG A 216 -16.59 -3.80 -1.55
CA ARG A 216 -17.28 -5.01 -1.05
C ARG A 216 -18.45 -5.42 -1.94
N ALA A 217 -19.27 -4.47 -2.35
CA ALA A 217 -20.44 -4.75 -3.21
C ALA A 217 -20.02 -5.21 -4.62
N SER A 218 -18.84 -4.77 -5.11
CA SER A 218 -18.33 -5.09 -6.45
C SER A 218 -17.31 -6.23 -6.49
N GLY A 219 -17.03 -6.88 -5.33
CA GLY A 219 -16.09 -7.99 -5.24
C GLY A 219 -14.62 -7.59 -5.39
N VAL A 220 -14.28 -6.33 -5.10
CA VAL A 220 -12.91 -5.81 -5.13
C VAL A 220 -12.24 -6.00 -3.77
N GLY A 221 -11.04 -6.59 -3.75
CA GLY A 221 -10.26 -6.79 -2.53
C GLY A 221 -9.54 -5.51 -2.09
N LEU A 222 -9.42 -5.31 -0.77
CA LEU A 222 -8.75 -4.14 -0.22
C LEU A 222 -7.32 -4.50 0.20
N LEU A 223 -6.37 -3.64 -0.19
CA LEU A 223 -4.95 -3.72 0.16
C LEU A 223 -4.52 -2.44 0.91
N PRO A 224 -4.90 -2.26 2.19
CA PRO A 224 -4.65 -1.01 2.90
C PRO A 224 -3.16 -0.67 3.01
N TRP A 225 -2.78 0.56 2.63
CA TRP A 225 -1.45 1.09 2.89
C TRP A 225 -1.40 1.89 4.20
N SER A 226 -0.20 2.03 4.78
CA SER A 226 0.04 2.64 6.09
C SER A 226 -0.80 2.06 7.23
N PRO A 227 -0.84 0.73 7.41
CA PRO A 227 -1.66 0.08 8.44
C PRO A 227 -1.33 0.53 9.87
N LEU A 228 -0.10 1.00 10.11
CA LEU A 228 0.32 1.59 11.39
C LEU A 228 0.42 3.12 11.34
N ALA A 229 -0.31 3.79 10.43
CA ALA A 229 -0.23 5.24 10.29
C ALA A 229 1.23 5.76 10.25
N ARG A 230 2.08 5.10 9.42
CA ARG A 230 3.52 5.41 9.27
C ARG A 230 4.32 5.28 10.58
N GLY A 231 3.88 4.41 11.48
CA GLY A 231 4.49 4.13 12.78
C GLY A 231 3.86 4.88 13.95
N PHE A 232 2.90 5.77 13.70
CA PHE A 232 2.20 6.50 14.75
C PHE A 232 1.41 5.56 15.68
N LEU A 233 0.68 4.61 15.14
CA LEU A 233 -0.07 3.61 15.91
C LEU A 233 0.82 2.62 16.67
N ALA A 234 2.13 2.58 16.39
CA ALA A 234 3.05 1.81 17.22
C ALA A 234 3.40 2.48 18.57
N GLY A 235 2.87 3.70 18.83
CA GLY A 235 3.05 4.42 20.08
C GLY A 235 4.41 5.12 20.22
N ASN A 236 5.08 5.40 19.10
CA ASN A 236 6.44 5.97 19.10
C ASN A 236 6.47 7.50 18.87
N ARG A 237 5.38 8.21 19.19
CA ARG A 237 5.25 9.68 19.10
C ARG A 237 4.72 10.26 20.39
N ALA A 238 5.36 11.31 20.88
CA ALA A 238 4.86 12.07 22.01
C ALA A 238 3.84 13.13 21.56
N ARG A 239 2.79 13.35 22.37
CA ARG A 239 1.73 14.32 22.07
C ARG A 239 2.24 15.76 21.90
N ASN A 240 3.27 16.13 22.64
CA ASN A 240 3.82 17.49 22.66
C ASN A 240 4.98 17.69 21.67
N ASP A 241 5.45 16.66 21.02
CA ASP A 241 6.52 16.72 20.03
C ASP A 241 6.39 15.56 19.02
N ALA A 242 5.59 15.81 18.00
CA ALA A 242 5.37 14.84 16.91
C ALA A 242 6.65 14.52 16.12
N THR A 243 7.69 15.37 16.24
CA THR A 243 8.99 15.19 15.58
C THR A 243 10.01 14.47 16.45
N ALA A 244 9.80 14.38 17.77
CA ALA A 244 10.68 13.70 18.73
C ALA A 244 10.58 12.17 18.66
N GLY A 245 10.22 11.60 17.52
CA GLY A 245 10.12 10.15 17.36
C GLY A 245 11.49 9.46 17.41
N VAL A 246 11.47 8.24 17.95
CA VAL A 246 12.65 7.39 18.14
C VAL A 246 13.31 6.92 16.83
N THR A 247 12.63 7.10 15.68
CA THR A 247 13.11 6.61 14.38
C THR A 247 13.37 7.74 13.40
N SER A 248 14.33 7.56 12.48
CA SER A 248 14.61 8.50 11.38
C SER A 248 13.34 8.83 10.57
N ARG A 249 12.49 7.86 10.33
CA ARG A 249 11.21 8.08 9.65
C ARG A 249 10.28 8.99 10.45
N ALA A 250 10.26 8.85 11.78
CA ALA A 250 9.48 9.71 12.64
C ALA A 250 9.83 11.18 12.51
N GLN A 251 11.13 11.45 12.37
CA GLN A 251 11.68 12.80 12.31
C GLN A 251 11.59 13.44 10.93
N THR A 252 11.56 12.63 9.86
CA THR A 252 11.74 13.13 8.48
C THR A 252 10.58 12.81 7.53
N ASP A 253 9.50 12.16 8.02
CA ASP A 253 8.34 11.80 7.20
C ASP A 253 7.30 12.95 7.18
N ASP A 254 7.44 13.84 6.21
CA ASP A 254 6.56 14.98 5.95
C ASP A 254 5.08 14.58 5.69
N ILE A 255 4.87 13.40 5.12
CA ILE A 255 3.52 12.87 4.88
C ILE A 255 2.85 12.49 6.20
N ALA A 256 3.60 11.92 7.15
CA ALA A 256 3.04 11.57 8.45
C ALA A 256 2.58 12.83 9.22
N GLN A 257 3.40 13.89 9.19
CA GLN A 257 3.06 15.18 9.81
C GLN A 257 1.80 15.82 9.20
N LYS A 258 1.59 15.63 7.91
CA LYS A 258 0.43 16.18 7.21
C LYS A 258 -0.86 15.40 7.44
N TYR A 259 -0.77 14.08 7.68
CA TYR A 259 -1.91 13.18 7.73
C TYR A 259 -2.40 12.88 9.14
N TYR A 260 -1.52 12.97 10.14
CA TYR A 260 -1.80 12.54 11.50
C TYR A 260 -1.42 13.62 12.52
N TYR A 261 -1.49 13.28 13.79
CA TYR A 261 -1.06 14.08 14.95
C TYR A 261 -2.06 15.14 15.38
N ARG A 262 -3.34 14.98 15.04
CA ARG A 262 -4.44 15.72 15.66
C ARG A 262 -4.69 15.17 17.07
N ASP A 263 -5.28 15.97 17.96
CA ASP A 263 -5.61 15.51 19.32
C ASP A 263 -6.46 14.23 19.33
N ALA A 264 -7.43 14.12 18.43
CA ALA A 264 -8.25 12.92 18.28
C ALA A 264 -7.42 11.68 17.88
N ASP A 265 -6.37 11.86 17.09
CA ASP A 265 -5.51 10.75 16.66
C ASP A 265 -4.70 10.21 17.84
N TYR A 266 -4.23 11.08 18.74
CA TYR A 266 -3.58 10.65 19.99
C TYR A 266 -4.53 9.90 20.92
N ALA A 267 -5.81 10.29 20.98
CA ALA A 267 -6.82 9.54 21.75
C ALA A 267 -7.01 8.11 21.21
N VAL A 268 -6.92 7.91 19.89
CA VAL A 268 -6.91 6.58 19.27
C VAL A 268 -5.69 5.77 19.70
N VAL A 269 -4.50 6.38 19.73
CA VAL A 269 -3.26 5.70 20.17
C VAL A 269 -3.33 5.35 21.66
N GLU A 270 -3.91 6.20 22.50
CA GLU A 270 -4.10 5.94 23.93
C GLU A 270 -5.06 4.76 24.16
N ALA A 271 -6.20 4.71 23.45
CA ALA A 271 -7.11 3.57 23.50
C ALA A 271 -6.44 2.28 23.02
N LEU A 272 -5.70 2.35 21.92
CA LEU A 272 -4.91 1.23 21.40
C LEU A 272 -3.90 0.73 22.45
N GLY A 273 -3.23 1.62 23.16
CA GLY A 273 -2.30 1.29 24.25
C GLY A 273 -2.96 0.55 25.41
N ARG A 274 -4.17 0.98 25.84
CA ARG A 274 -4.93 0.30 26.89
C ARG A 274 -5.34 -1.12 26.49
N VAL A 275 -5.87 -1.29 25.27
CA VAL A 275 -6.24 -2.62 24.76
C VAL A 275 -5.01 -3.51 24.63
N ALA A 276 -3.91 -2.99 24.09
CA ALA A 276 -2.65 -3.73 23.93
C ALA A 276 -2.11 -4.20 25.28
N GLN A 277 -2.08 -3.32 26.30
CA GLN A 277 -1.64 -3.65 27.65
C GLN A 277 -2.52 -4.73 28.27
N ARG A 278 -3.84 -4.60 28.21
CA ARG A 278 -4.80 -5.59 28.75
C ARG A 278 -4.63 -6.98 28.10
N ARG A 279 -4.28 -6.99 26.80
CA ARG A 279 -4.06 -8.23 26.04
C ARG A 279 -2.63 -8.78 26.13
N GLY A 280 -1.69 -8.07 26.75
CA GLY A 280 -0.27 -8.44 26.76
C GLY A 280 0.37 -8.43 25.37
N LEU A 281 -0.12 -7.55 24.46
CA LEU A 281 0.32 -7.44 23.07
C LEU A 281 0.97 -6.08 22.81
N SER A 282 1.68 -5.96 21.67
CA SER A 282 2.15 -4.66 21.22
C SER A 282 1.01 -3.86 20.55
N ASN A 283 1.10 -2.52 20.60
CA ASN A 283 0.18 -1.65 19.86
C ASN A 283 0.13 -2.02 18.38
N ALA A 284 1.27 -2.32 17.77
CA ALA A 284 1.35 -2.71 16.37
C ALA A 284 0.55 -3.99 16.09
N THR A 285 0.68 -5.01 16.94
CA THR A 285 -0.06 -6.28 16.78
C THR A 285 -1.57 -6.05 16.87
N VAL A 286 -2.04 -5.26 17.84
CA VAL A 286 -3.48 -4.95 17.98
C VAL A 286 -4.00 -4.13 16.80
N ALA A 287 -3.23 -3.13 16.33
CA ALA A 287 -3.63 -2.33 15.17
C ALA A 287 -3.72 -3.17 13.88
N TYR A 288 -2.80 -4.11 13.66
CA TYR A 288 -2.91 -5.06 12.55
C TYR A 288 -4.10 -6.00 12.71
N ALA A 289 -4.34 -6.55 13.91
CA ALA A 289 -5.47 -7.43 14.18
C ALA A 289 -6.80 -6.73 13.91
N TRP A 290 -6.94 -5.46 14.35
CA TRP A 290 -8.10 -4.64 14.03
C TRP A 290 -8.31 -4.51 12.53
N LEU A 291 -7.27 -4.15 11.79
CA LEU A 291 -7.38 -3.95 10.33
C LEU A 291 -7.71 -5.26 9.61
N LEU A 292 -7.09 -6.37 10.01
CA LEU A 292 -7.35 -7.71 9.48
C LEU A 292 -8.76 -8.22 9.76
N SER A 293 -9.41 -7.72 10.82
CA SER A 293 -10.80 -8.06 11.15
C SER A 293 -11.83 -7.29 10.33
N ARG A 294 -11.41 -6.25 9.58
CA ARG A 294 -12.36 -5.43 8.80
C ARG A 294 -12.85 -6.17 7.56
N PRO A 295 -14.16 -6.15 7.30
CA PRO A 295 -14.75 -6.80 6.12
C PRO A 295 -14.20 -6.22 4.81
N GLY A 296 -13.77 -7.11 3.89
CA GLY A 296 -13.22 -6.72 2.59
C GLY A 296 -11.70 -6.52 2.57
N VAL A 297 -11.03 -6.41 3.73
CA VAL A 297 -9.57 -6.33 3.79
C VAL A 297 -8.96 -7.69 3.42
N SER A 298 -8.29 -7.72 2.28
CA SER A 298 -7.57 -8.91 1.80
C SER A 298 -6.18 -9.02 2.44
N ALA A 299 -5.36 -7.97 2.33
CA ALA A 299 -4.02 -7.95 2.91
C ALA A 299 -3.54 -6.52 3.18
N PRO A 300 -3.32 -6.11 4.45
CA PRO A 300 -2.58 -4.89 4.76
C PRO A 300 -1.15 -4.95 4.24
N ILE A 301 -0.65 -3.81 3.70
CA ILE A 301 0.73 -3.69 3.24
C ILE A 301 1.62 -3.28 4.40
N VAL A 302 2.44 -4.21 4.89
CA VAL A 302 3.34 -3.98 6.01
C VAL A 302 4.70 -3.49 5.52
N GLY A 303 5.26 -2.48 6.17
CA GLY A 303 6.58 -1.91 5.87
C GLY A 303 7.49 -1.99 7.08
N PRO A 304 7.93 -3.19 7.51
CA PRO A 304 8.82 -3.35 8.64
C PRO A 304 10.22 -2.81 8.32
N SER A 305 10.93 -2.38 9.33
CA SER A 305 12.35 -2.01 9.22
C SER A 305 13.27 -3.00 9.95
N ARG A 306 12.69 -3.99 10.66
CA ARG A 306 13.37 -5.06 11.39
C ARG A 306 12.53 -6.34 11.35
N VAL A 307 13.17 -7.48 11.46
CA VAL A 307 12.53 -8.81 11.39
C VAL A 307 11.46 -8.97 12.47
N GLU A 308 11.72 -8.50 13.69
CA GLU A 308 10.78 -8.60 14.81
C GLU A 308 9.46 -7.88 14.52
N GLN A 309 9.50 -6.77 13.79
CA GLN A 309 8.29 -6.03 13.38
C GLN A 309 7.45 -6.82 12.36
N LEU A 310 8.13 -7.56 11.48
CA LEU A 310 7.46 -8.46 10.53
C LEU A 310 6.79 -9.63 11.28
N GLU A 311 7.48 -10.22 12.22
CA GLU A 311 6.96 -11.32 13.05
C GLU A 311 5.77 -10.86 13.91
N GLN A 312 5.81 -9.64 14.46
CA GLN A 312 4.67 -9.02 15.16
C GLN A 312 3.45 -8.84 14.24
N ALA A 313 3.68 -8.44 12.98
CA ALA A 313 2.58 -8.33 12.01
C ALA A 313 1.98 -9.70 11.69
N VAL A 314 2.81 -10.73 11.53
CA VAL A 314 2.34 -12.10 11.29
C VAL A 314 1.58 -12.66 12.50
N ALA A 315 2.07 -12.39 13.72
CA ALA A 315 1.38 -12.81 14.95
C ALA A 315 -0.04 -12.22 15.06
N ALA A 316 -0.29 -11.06 14.47
CA ALA A 316 -1.63 -10.44 14.46
C ALA A 316 -2.70 -11.28 13.73
N LEU A 317 -2.31 -12.21 12.85
CA LEU A 317 -3.22 -13.12 12.16
C LEU A 317 -3.94 -14.11 13.10
N GLU A 318 -3.39 -14.34 14.29
CA GLU A 318 -3.94 -15.24 15.29
C GLU A 318 -4.65 -14.50 16.44
N VAL A 319 -4.72 -13.16 16.37
CA VAL A 319 -5.35 -12.34 17.41
C VAL A 319 -6.81 -12.08 17.05
N GLU A 320 -7.71 -12.56 17.90
CA GLU A 320 -9.14 -12.24 17.85
C GLU A 320 -9.47 -11.16 18.86
N LEU A 321 -9.97 -10.02 18.40
CA LEU A 321 -10.42 -8.89 19.21
C LEU A 321 -11.88 -9.12 19.62
N SER A 322 -12.20 -8.92 20.90
CA SER A 322 -13.58 -9.00 21.38
C SER A 322 -14.40 -7.78 20.91
N ALA A 323 -15.71 -7.85 21.01
CA ALA A 323 -16.59 -6.72 20.73
C ALA A 323 -16.26 -5.49 21.61
N GLU A 324 -15.85 -5.72 22.87
CA GLU A 324 -15.41 -4.66 23.79
C GLU A 324 -14.11 -4.01 23.32
N ASP A 325 -13.12 -4.82 22.89
CA ASP A 325 -11.88 -4.29 22.34
C ASP A 325 -12.13 -3.43 21.10
N LEU A 326 -12.97 -3.91 20.17
CA LEU A 326 -13.33 -3.16 18.98
C LEU A 326 -14.03 -1.85 19.32
N ALA A 327 -15.00 -1.88 20.24
CA ALA A 327 -15.72 -0.68 20.70
C ALA A 327 -14.76 0.34 21.35
N GLU A 328 -13.84 -0.10 22.21
CA GLU A 328 -12.84 0.78 22.84
C GLU A 328 -11.87 1.38 21.83
N LEU A 329 -11.39 0.58 20.86
CA LEU A 329 -10.48 1.04 19.82
C LEU A 329 -11.12 2.07 18.87
N GLU A 330 -12.41 1.93 18.60
CA GLU A 330 -13.12 2.74 17.61
C GLU A 330 -13.76 4.00 18.19
N ALA A 331 -14.11 3.99 19.49
CA ALA A 331 -14.81 5.10 20.16
C ALA A 331 -14.13 6.48 20.04
N PRO A 332 -12.79 6.61 20.11
CA PRO A 332 -12.14 7.92 20.05
C PRO A 332 -11.98 8.46 18.62
N TYR A 333 -12.32 7.70 17.59
CA TYR A 333 -12.15 8.14 16.20
C TYR A 333 -13.01 9.36 15.89
N GLN A 334 -12.39 10.36 15.29
CA GLN A 334 -13.09 11.53 14.74
C GLN A 334 -12.78 11.65 13.25
N PRO A 335 -13.78 12.03 12.41
CA PRO A 335 -13.58 12.17 10.99
C PRO A 335 -12.42 13.09 10.60
N HIS A 336 -11.68 12.65 9.61
CA HIS A 336 -10.64 13.43 8.93
C HIS A 336 -11.19 14.11 7.66
N PRO A 337 -10.56 15.19 7.18
CA PRO A 337 -10.63 15.52 5.75
C PRO A 337 -10.13 14.32 4.94
N VAL A 338 -10.70 14.11 3.74
CA VAL A 338 -10.21 13.05 2.85
C VAL A 338 -8.78 13.39 2.39
N LEU A 339 -7.86 12.45 2.57
CA LEU A 339 -6.43 12.62 2.33
C LEU A 339 -5.93 11.58 1.31
N GLY A 340 -5.04 12.01 0.42
CA GLY A 340 -4.34 11.10 -0.48
C GLY A 340 -5.08 10.74 -1.78
N HIS A 341 -6.23 11.37 -2.07
CA HIS A 341 -7.00 11.15 -3.31
C HIS A 341 -6.58 12.09 -4.46
N VAL A 342 -5.59 12.94 -4.26
CA VAL A 342 -5.05 13.90 -5.23
C VAL A 342 -3.56 13.68 -5.45
#